data_601a87cafca7a118a2b051ae82ad9605
#
_entry.id   601a87cafca7a118a2b051ae82ad9605
#
_cell.length_a   1.000
_cell.length_b   1.000
_cell.length_c   1.000
_cell.angle_alpha   90.00
_cell.angle_beta   90.00
_cell.angle_gamma   90.00
#
_symmetry.space_group_name_H-M   'P 1'
#
loop_
_entity.id
_entity.type
_entity.pdbx_description
1 polymer ?
#
loop_
_entity_poly.entity_id
_entity_poly.type
_entity_poly.pdbx_seq_one_letter_code
_entity_poly.pdbx_strand_id
1 'polypeptide(L)'
;KKVNEIYSENPDIECLILMNHGIFTFSNDCKKAYDLMIQYVSKAERAVKKLKSKKIKQIKKNNIKFNPHDIAPIVRGLLSENKDQKFVINYRLNKHLKYFINGKNVRTYTSKGTATPDHVIRVKPFPLIITPKKNSSIDDFKKTAEKAFENYRKKYVNYFKVNSKKVKGKKVMLDTSPRVVLVQNVGMFSVGKDLGSAKIAGDLTETNAKVISSV
;
A
#
# COMPACT_ATOMS: atom_id res chain seq x y z
N LYS A 1 -14.73 -4.13 23.44
CA LYS A 1 -15.98 -4.80 23.74
C LYS A 1 -15.93 -6.26 23.26
N LYS A 2 -15.86 -6.54 21.96
CA LYS A 2 -15.89 -7.90 21.40
C LYS A 2 -14.76 -8.82 21.90
N VAL A 3 -13.55 -8.29 22.08
CA VAL A 3 -12.42 -9.04 22.67
C VAL A 3 -12.73 -9.49 24.09
N ASN A 4 -13.32 -8.59 24.90
CA ASN A 4 -13.71 -8.90 26.27
C ASN A 4 -14.81 -9.95 26.34
N GLU A 5 -15.79 -9.89 25.44
CA GLU A 5 -16.86 -10.89 25.32
C GLU A 5 -16.26 -12.29 25.03
N ILE A 6 -15.39 -12.38 24.00
CA ILE A 6 -14.73 -13.65 23.63
C ILE A 6 -13.87 -14.21 24.78
N TYR A 7 -13.12 -13.34 25.48
CA TYR A 7 -12.32 -13.76 26.62
C TYR A 7 -13.18 -14.24 27.78
N SER A 8 -14.30 -13.57 28.06
CA SER A 8 -15.23 -13.99 29.12
C SER A 8 -15.89 -15.35 28.86
N GLU A 9 -16.14 -15.65 27.56
CA GLU A 9 -16.68 -16.94 27.13
C GLU A 9 -15.63 -18.06 27.12
N ASN A 10 -14.34 -17.69 26.99
CA ASN A 10 -13.21 -18.62 26.83
C ASN A 10 -12.00 -18.13 27.65
N PRO A 11 -12.01 -18.22 28.97
CA PRO A 11 -10.97 -17.64 29.83
C PRO A 11 -9.58 -18.31 29.68
N ASP A 12 -9.53 -19.53 29.14
CA ASP A 12 -8.30 -20.30 28.95
C ASP A 12 -7.55 -19.97 27.65
N ILE A 13 -8.08 -19.06 26.83
CA ILE A 13 -7.39 -18.66 25.61
C ILE A 13 -6.11 -17.88 25.90
N GLU A 14 -5.03 -18.22 25.22
CA GLU A 14 -3.71 -17.57 25.36
C GLU A 14 -3.42 -16.56 24.27
N CYS A 15 -4.21 -16.54 23.19
CA CYS A 15 -4.05 -15.59 22.09
C CYS A 15 -5.37 -15.28 21.38
N LEU A 16 -5.39 -14.11 20.73
CA LEU A 16 -6.45 -13.66 19.84
C LEU A 16 -5.85 -13.17 18.52
N ILE A 17 -6.36 -13.69 17.42
CA ILE A 17 -5.98 -13.20 16.08
C ILE A 17 -7.06 -12.24 15.60
N LEU A 18 -6.69 -10.97 15.42
CA LEU A 18 -7.55 -9.98 14.82
C LEU A 18 -7.30 -9.96 13.31
N MET A 19 -8.31 -10.35 12.54
CA MET A 19 -8.22 -10.41 11.07
C MET A 19 -7.78 -9.06 10.49
N ASN A 20 -6.79 -9.10 9.62
CA ASN A 20 -6.16 -7.94 8.98
C ASN A 20 -5.53 -6.91 9.95
N HIS A 21 -5.32 -7.26 11.22
CA HIS A 21 -4.74 -6.34 12.21
C HIS A 21 -3.49 -6.93 12.85
N GLY A 22 -3.59 -8.08 13.48
CA GLY A 22 -2.47 -8.73 14.15
C GLY A 22 -2.88 -9.79 15.14
N ILE A 23 -1.96 -10.13 16.04
CA ILE A 23 -2.14 -11.10 17.10
C ILE A 23 -1.93 -10.45 18.47
N PHE A 24 -2.72 -10.83 19.44
CA PHE A 24 -2.53 -10.52 20.85
C PHE A 24 -2.28 -11.82 21.60
N THR A 25 -1.29 -11.82 22.46
CA THR A 25 -1.02 -12.89 23.44
C THR A 25 -1.07 -12.31 24.83
N PHE A 26 -1.57 -13.08 25.77
CA PHE A 26 -1.73 -12.64 27.16
C PHE A 26 -1.49 -13.77 28.14
N SER A 27 -0.98 -13.43 29.28
CA SER A 27 -0.74 -14.29 30.44
C SER A 27 -0.57 -13.40 31.68
N ASN A 28 -0.72 -13.97 32.85
CA ASN A 28 -0.36 -13.30 34.10
C ASN A 28 1.16 -13.13 34.28
N ASP A 29 1.95 -13.85 33.48
CA ASP A 29 3.40 -13.74 33.40
C ASP A 29 3.80 -13.07 32.07
N CYS A 30 4.51 -11.92 32.14
CA CYS A 30 4.99 -11.16 30.98
C CYS A 30 5.91 -11.99 30.07
N LYS A 31 6.78 -12.82 30.66
CA LYS A 31 7.68 -13.69 29.90
C LYS A 31 6.87 -14.73 29.12
N LYS A 32 5.92 -15.37 29.76
CA LYS A 32 5.02 -16.34 29.10
C LYS A 32 4.22 -15.68 27.98
N ALA A 33 3.68 -14.47 28.17
CA ALA A 33 2.97 -13.75 27.12
C ALA A 33 3.86 -13.45 25.89
N TYR A 34 5.13 -13.09 26.14
CA TYR A 34 6.11 -12.88 25.07
C TYR A 34 6.48 -14.19 24.34
N ASP A 35 6.75 -15.25 25.10
CA ASP A 35 7.12 -16.57 24.53
C ASP A 35 5.97 -17.11 23.66
N LEU A 36 4.72 -16.94 24.07
CA LEU A 36 3.52 -17.26 23.27
C LEU A 36 3.49 -16.46 21.95
N MET A 37 3.82 -15.15 21.99
CA MET A 37 3.88 -14.33 20.78
C MET A 37 4.88 -14.92 19.77
N ILE A 38 6.11 -15.21 20.23
CA ILE A 38 7.15 -15.80 19.38
C ILE A 38 6.70 -17.17 18.84
N GLN A 39 6.07 -18.00 19.67
CA GLN A 39 5.59 -19.31 19.28
C GLN A 39 4.53 -19.22 18.16
N TYR A 40 3.50 -18.37 18.34
CA TYR A 40 2.41 -18.25 17.36
C TYR A 40 2.87 -17.57 16.06
N VAL A 41 3.71 -16.54 16.14
CA VAL A 41 4.32 -15.92 14.96
C VAL A 41 5.16 -16.95 14.18
N SER A 42 6.01 -17.71 14.88
CA SER A 42 6.82 -18.78 14.24
C SER A 42 5.96 -19.88 13.62
N LYS A 43 4.82 -20.21 14.23
CA LYS A 43 3.86 -21.18 13.70
C LYS A 43 3.22 -20.63 12.41
N ALA A 44 2.84 -19.36 12.39
CA ALA A 44 2.28 -18.69 11.22
C ALA A 44 3.32 -18.60 10.09
N GLU A 45 4.57 -18.23 10.37
CA GLU A 45 5.65 -18.21 9.38
C GLU A 45 5.89 -19.60 8.74
N ARG A 46 5.89 -20.66 9.55
CA ARG A 46 6.02 -22.03 9.04
C ARG A 46 4.85 -22.42 8.15
N ALA A 47 3.63 -21.99 8.49
CA ALA A 47 2.45 -22.24 7.66
C ALA A 47 2.55 -21.50 6.32
N VAL A 48 2.92 -20.22 6.33
CA VAL A 48 3.12 -19.43 5.11
C VAL A 48 4.21 -20.02 4.21
N LYS A 49 5.34 -20.48 4.79
CA LYS A 49 6.42 -21.14 4.02
C LYS A 49 5.98 -22.42 3.33
N LYS A 50 4.97 -23.13 3.86
CA LYS A 50 4.39 -24.32 3.23
C LYS A 50 3.44 -23.99 2.07
N LEU A 51 2.90 -22.77 2.04
CA LEU A 51 2.06 -22.32 0.95
C LEU A 51 2.94 -22.11 -0.29
N LYS A 52 2.57 -22.75 -1.40
CA LYS A 52 3.21 -22.46 -2.70
C LYS A 52 2.76 -21.08 -3.15
N SER A 53 3.54 -20.04 -2.86
CA SER A 53 3.24 -18.70 -3.35
C SER A 53 3.21 -18.69 -4.87
N LYS A 54 2.13 -18.17 -5.45
CA LYS A 54 2.04 -17.99 -6.90
C LYS A 54 2.98 -16.86 -7.30
N LYS A 55 4.02 -17.17 -8.06
CA LYS A 55 4.94 -16.17 -8.60
C LYS A 55 4.16 -15.10 -9.37
N ILE A 56 4.40 -13.84 -9.08
CA ILE A 56 3.82 -12.72 -9.82
C ILE A 56 4.36 -12.77 -11.25
N LYS A 57 3.47 -13.04 -12.22
CA LYS A 57 3.84 -12.97 -13.64
C LYS A 57 4.28 -11.55 -13.98
N GLN A 58 5.48 -11.41 -14.53
CA GLN A 58 6.07 -10.12 -14.87
C GLN A 58 5.58 -9.63 -16.24
N ILE A 59 5.48 -8.31 -16.40
CA ILE A 59 5.36 -7.71 -17.74
C ILE A 59 6.66 -7.94 -18.51
N LYS A 60 6.57 -7.99 -19.86
CA LYS A 60 7.77 -7.99 -20.69
C LYS A 60 8.58 -6.73 -20.41
N LYS A 61 9.90 -6.88 -20.29
CA LYS A 61 10.82 -5.77 -20.11
C LYS A 61 10.69 -4.85 -21.34
N ASN A 62 10.02 -3.71 -21.20
CA ASN A 62 9.97 -2.70 -22.22
C ASN A 62 11.24 -1.87 -22.15
N ASN A 63 11.79 -1.48 -23.29
CA ASN A 63 12.91 -0.52 -23.36
C ASN A 63 12.41 0.90 -23.07
N ILE A 64 11.78 1.07 -21.91
CA ILE A 64 11.38 2.40 -21.43
C ILE A 64 12.62 2.98 -20.74
N LYS A 65 13.15 4.04 -21.32
CA LYS A 65 14.34 4.74 -20.84
C LYS A 65 13.97 6.01 -20.06
N PHE A 66 12.92 5.98 -19.23
CA PHE A 66 12.66 7.13 -18.36
C PHE A 66 13.58 7.09 -17.16
N ASN A 67 14.37 8.14 -17.02
CA ASN A 67 15.06 8.41 -15.78
C ASN A 67 14.02 8.91 -14.74
N PRO A 68 14.04 8.41 -13.49
CA PRO A 68 13.17 8.94 -12.44
C PRO A 68 13.23 10.46 -12.30
N HIS A 69 14.38 11.07 -12.53
CA HIS A 69 14.56 12.52 -12.45
C HIS A 69 13.77 13.29 -13.52
N ASP A 70 13.59 12.71 -14.70
CA ASP A 70 12.87 13.35 -15.81
C ASP A 70 11.35 13.38 -15.55
N ILE A 71 10.83 12.35 -14.90
CA ILE A 71 9.39 12.20 -14.65
C ILE A 71 8.95 12.70 -13.27
N ALA A 72 9.86 12.83 -12.31
CA ALA A 72 9.55 13.31 -10.97
C ALA A 72 8.87 14.70 -10.95
N PRO A 73 9.32 15.71 -11.74
CA PRO A 73 8.64 17.00 -11.83
C PRO A 73 7.20 16.88 -12.33
N ILE A 74 6.95 15.99 -13.31
CA ILE A 74 5.60 15.74 -13.85
C ILE A 74 4.70 15.16 -12.77
N VAL A 75 5.17 14.10 -12.08
CA VAL A 75 4.42 13.47 -10.99
C VAL A 75 4.12 14.48 -9.88
N ARG A 76 5.10 15.28 -9.48
CA ARG A 76 4.94 16.31 -8.44
C ARG A 76 3.97 17.41 -8.87
N GLY A 77 4.04 17.86 -10.13
CA GLY A 77 3.12 18.85 -10.68
C GLY A 77 1.67 18.38 -10.63
N LEU A 78 1.40 17.14 -11.03
CA LEU A 78 0.06 16.54 -11.01
C LEU A 78 -0.49 16.29 -9.60
N LEU A 79 0.38 16.12 -8.60
CA LEU A 79 -0.02 16.05 -7.18
C LEU A 79 -0.49 17.41 -6.67
N SER A 80 0.12 18.50 -7.11
CA SER A 80 -0.05 19.86 -6.62
C SER A 80 -1.04 20.70 -7.44
N GLU A 81 -1.96 20.07 -8.20
CA GLU A 81 -2.96 20.79 -8.99
C GLU A 81 -3.85 21.74 -8.17
N ASN A 82 -4.13 21.40 -6.91
CA ASN A 82 -4.69 22.37 -5.96
C ASN A 82 -3.55 23.24 -5.43
N LYS A 83 -3.51 24.50 -5.85
CA LYS A 83 -2.43 25.48 -5.55
C LYS A 83 -2.06 25.61 -4.06
N ASP A 84 -2.95 25.20 -3.16
CA ASP A 84 -2.77 25.30 -1.70
C ASP A 84 -2.05 24.10 -1.08
N GLN A 85 -1.82 23.00 -1.82
CA GLN A 85 -1.14 21.82 -1.28
C GLN A 85 0.17 21.55 -2.00
N LYS A 86 1.27 21.80 -1.30
CA LYS A 86 2.61 21.40 -1.76
C LYS A 86 2.94 20.01 -1.24
N PHE A 87 3.32 19.12 -2.14
CA PHE A 87 3.76 17.77 -1.79
C PHE A 87 5.25 17.58 -2.02
N VAL A 88 5.86 16.79 -1.13
CA VAL A 88 7.19 16.23 -1.28
C VAL A 88 7.04 14.80 -1.82
N ILE A 89 7.89 14.43 -2.76
CA ILE A 89 7.98 13.07 -3.27
C ILE A 89 9.32 12.45 -2.90
N ASN A 90 9.31 11.15 -2.58
CA ASN A 90 10.49 10.37 -2.32
C ASN A 90 10.51 9.17 -3.27
N TYR A 91 11.56 9.07 -4.08
CA TYR A 91 11.72 7.99 -5.04
C TYR A 91 12.39 6.78 -4.41
N ARG A 92 11.88 5.58 -4.74
CA ARG A 92 12.47 4.30 -4.32
C ARG A 92 12.40 3.24 -5.42
N LEU A 93 13.47 2.47 -5.50
CA LEU A 93 13.52 1.26 -6.30
C LEU A 93 14.51 0.28 -5.66
N ASN A 94 14.02 -0.90 -5.30
CA ASN A 94 14.84 -2.04 -4.91
C ASN A 94 14.34 -3.31 -5.63
N LYS A 95 15.02 -4.43 -5.44
CA LYS A 95 14.69 -5.70 -6.12
C LYS A 95 13.24 -6.14 -5.87
N HIS A 96 12.74 -6.01 -4.64
CA HIS A 96 11.38 -6.39 -4.29
C HIS A 96 10.33 -5.46 -4.88
N LEU A 97 10.55 -4.14 -4.77
CA LEU A 97 9.66 -3.15 -5.40
C LEU A 97 9.61 -3.32 -6.91
N LYS A 98 10.76 -3.53 -7.57
CA LYS A 98 10.83 -3.77 -9.01
C LYS A 98 9.99 -4.99 -9.40
N TYR A 99 10.11 -6.10 -8.67
CA TYR A 99 9.33 -7.31 -8.87
C TYR A 99 7.83 -7.05 -8.69
N PHE A 100 7.45 -6.35 -7.61
CA PHE A 100 6.07 -6.02 -7.30
C PHE A 100 5.44 -5.07 -8.34
N ILE A 101 6.11 -3.96 -8.67
CA ILE A 101 5.59 -2.92 -9.58
C ILE A 101 5.42 -3.46 -11.00
N ASN A 102 6.32 -4.33 -11.46
CA ASN A 102 6.31 -4.88 -12.81
C ASN A 102 5.45 -6.14 -12.97
N GLY A 103 4.64 -6.46 -11.99
CA GLY A 103 3.67 -7.53 -12.13
C GLY A 103 2.59 -7.23 -13.16
N LYS A 104 2.26 -8.21 -14.01
CA LYS A 104 1.22 -8.08 -15.05
C LYS A 104 -0.15 -7.65 -14.47
N ASN A 105 -0.47 -8.14 -13.26
CA ASN A 105 -1.73 -7.88 -12.60
C ASN A 105 -1.59 -6.88 -11.43
N VAL A 106 -0.63 -5.93 -11.50
CA VAL A 106 -0.37 -4.97 -10.42
C VAL A 106 -1.62 -4.20 -10.00
N ARG A 107 -2.49 -3.83 -10.93
CA ARG A 107 -3.77 -3.15 -10.63
C ARG A 107 -4.71 -4.00 -9.79
N THR A 108 -4.73 -5.31 -10.02
CA THR A 108 -5.63 -6.25 -9.34
C THR A 108 -5.18 -6.48 -7.90
N TYR A 109 -3.92 -6.86 -7.67
CA TYR A 109 -3.49 -7.18 -6.31
C TYR A 109 -3.30 -5.93 -5.43
N THR A 110 -2.96 -4.78 -6.00
CA THR A 110 -2.89 -3.51 -5.24
C THR A 110 -4.27 -2.90 -4.94
N SER A 111 -5.33 -3.34 -5.63
CA SER A 111 -6.69 -2.86 -5.36
C SER A 111 -7.38 -3.58 -4.19
N LYS A 112 -6.79 -4.66 -3.68
CA LYS A 112 -7.33 -5.42 -2.54
C LYS A 112 -7.14 -4.73 -1.19
N GLY A 113 -6.45 -3.59 -1.17
CA GLY A 113 -6.18 -2.81 0.04
C GLY A 113 -4.78 -3.03 0.59
N THR A 114 -4.59 -2.56 1.81
CA THR A 114 -3.33 -2.65 2.55
C THR A 114 -3.30 -3.87 3.44
N ALA A 115 -2.10 -4.30 3.88
CA ALA A 115 -1.92 -5.45 4.77
C ALA A 115 -2.64 -5.27 6.10
N THR A 116 -2.67 -4.04 6.64
CA THR A 116 -3.40 -3.68 7.85
C THR A 116 -4.22 -2.41 7.63
N PRO A 117 -5.34 -2.20 8.38
CA PRO A 117 -6.16 -0.99 8.26
C PRO A 117 -5.38 0.30 8.57
N ASP A 118 -4.42 0.24 9.49
CA ASP A 118 -3.63 1.41 9.91
C ASP A 118 -2.78 1.98 8.78
N HIS A 119 -2.33 1.15 7.86
CA HIS A 119 -1.58 1.61 6.69
C HIS A 119 -2.41 2.55 5.81
N VAL A 120 -3.74 2.38 5.75
CA VAL A 120 -4.65 3.23 4.92
C VAL A 120 -4.55 4.70 5.32
N ILE A 121 -4.32 4.99 6.61
CA ILE A 121 -4.18 6.37 7.12
C ILE A 121 -3.02 7.10 6.41
N ARG A 122 -1.95 6.37 6.08
CA ARG A 122 -0.73 6.94 5.50
C ARG A 122 -0.64 6.78 3.99
N VAL A 123 -1.09 5.64 3.44
CA VAL A 123 -0.89 5.32 2.00
C VAL A 123 -2.18 5.35 1.18
N LYS A 124 -3.32 5.61 1.83
CA LYS A 124 -4.66 5.47 1.23
C LYS A 124 -4.98 4.01 0.83
N PRO A 125 -6.21 3.70 0.41
CA PRO A 125 -6.62 2.30 0.20
C PRO A 125 -5.97 1.63 -1.03
N PHE A 126 -5.42 2.40 -1.95
CA PHE A 126 -4.76 1.88 -3.16
C PHE A 126 -3.75 2.90 -3.72
N PRO A 127 -2.69 2.44 -4.38
CA PRO A 127 -1.75 3.31 -5.08
C PRO A 127 -2.30 3.76 -6.44
N LEU A 128 -1.73 4.84 -6.98
CA LEU A 128 -1.84 5.18 -8.39
C LEU A 128 -0.86 4.33 -9.20
N ILE A 129 -1.33 3.73 -10.29
CA ILE A 129 -0.50 2.94 -11.20
C ILE A 129 -0.39 3.65 -12.55
N ILE A 130 0.83 3.95 -12.97
CA ILE A 130 1.14 4.46 -14.30
C ILE A 130 1.87 3.36 -15.07
N THR A 131 1.35 3.03 -16.25
CA THR A 131 1.95 2.06 -17.17
C THR A 131 2.36 2.78 -18.44
N PRO A 132 3.63 3.22 -18.56
CA PRO A 132 4.10 3.88 -19.76
C PRO A 132 4.07 2.94 -20.97
N LYS A 133 3.78 3.48 -22.16
CA LYS A 133 3.85 2.71 -23.41
C LYS A 133 5.30 2.48 -23.82
N LYS A 134 5.53 1.42 -24.60
CA LYS A 134 6.84 1.17 -25.19
C LYS A 134 7.23 2.33 -26.12
N ASN A 135 8.48 2.79 -26.05
CA ASN A 135 9.03 3.88 -26.85
C ASN A 135 8.29 5.22 -26.74
N SER A 136 7.57 5.44 -25.62
CA SER A 136 6.90 6.71 -25.39
C SER A 136 7.90 7.83 -25.05
N SER A 137 7.59 9.04 -25.50
CA SER A 137 8.29 10.28 -25.16
C SER A 137 7.91 10.74 -23.74
N ILE A 138 8.59 11.75 -23.22
CA ILE A 138 8.23 12.43 -21.96
C ILE A 138 6.83 13.05 -22.06
N ASP A 139 6.46 13.62 -23.19
CA ASP A 139 5.13 14.19 -23.42
C ASP A 139 4.05 13.11 -23.42
N ASP A 140 4.31 11.95 -24.01
CA ASP A 140 3.40 10.80 -23.95
C ASP A 140 3.25 10.27 -22.52
N PHE A 141 4.36 10.26 -21.76
CA PHE A 141 4.31 9.93 -20.33
C PHE A 141 3.42 10.93 -19.58
N LYS A 142 3.59 12.24 -19.82
CA LYS A 142 2.79 13.29 -19.19
C LYS A 142 1.30 13.07 -19.46
N LYS A 143 0.88 12.89 -20.70
CA LYS A 143 -0.52 12.60 -21.07
C LYS A 143 -1.04 11.34 -20.40
N THR A 144 -0.22 10.28 -20.33
CA THR A 144 -0.58 9.02 -19.64
C THR A 144 -0.74 9.22 -18.14
N ALA A 145 0.13 10.01 -17.53
CA ALA A 145 0.09 10.33 -16.11
C ALA A 145 -1.15 11.18 -15.77
N GLU A 146 -1.43 12.23 -16.54
CA GLU A 146 -2.62 13.09 -16.38
C GLU A 146 -3.91 12.25 -16.33
N LYS A 147 -4.10 11.38 -17.32
CA LYS A 147 -5.26 10.47 -17.37
C LYS A 147 -5.30 9.51 -16.17
N ALA A 148 -4.14 9.00 -15.74
CA ALA A 148 -4.05 8.11 -14.60
C ALA A 148 -4.42 8.83 -13.30
N PHE A 149 -3.96 10.06 -13.10
CA PHE A 149 -4.30 10.91 -11.95
C PHE A 149 -5.80 11.24 -11.92
N GLU A 150 -6.39 11.63 -13.04
CA GLU A 150 -7.83 11.90 -13.14
C GLU A 150 -8.66 10.66 -12.74
N ASN A 151 -8.33 9.50 -13.29
CA ASN A 151 -9.01 8.24 -12.96
C ASN A 151 -8.84 7.85 -11.49
N TYR A 152 -7.66 8.10 -10.91
CA TYR A 152 -7.40 7.86 -9.49
C TYR A 152 -8.31 8.74 -8.61
N ARG A 153 -8.40 10.04 -8.92
CA ARG A 153 -9.26 10.99 -8.18
C ARG A 153 -10.72 10.55 -8.20
N LYS A 154 -11.25 10.21 -9.38
CA LYS A 154 -12.62 9.68 -9.54
C LYS A 154 -12.83 8.42 -8.71
N LYS A 155 -11.89 7.48 -8.76
CA LYS A 155 -11.92 6.23 -8.00
C LYS A 155 -11.90 6.49 -6.48
N TYR A 156 -11.05 7.41 -6.01
CA TYR A 156 -10.95 7.74 -4.60
C TYR A 156 -12.22 8.42 -4.06
N VAL A 157 -12.79 9.36 -4.81
CA VAL A 157 -14.07 9.99 -4.46
C VAL A 157 -15.18 8.95 -4.36
N ASN A 158 -15.26 8.04 -5.32
CA ASN A 158 -16.24 6.94 -5.28
C ASN A 158 -16.03 6.01 -4.08
N TYR A 159 -14.78 5.64 -3.81
CA TYR A 159 -14.42 4.85 -2.61
C TYR A 159 -14.93 5.53 -1.33
N PHE A 160 -14.68 6.83 -1.18
CA PHE A 160 -15.16 7.60 -0.03
C PHE A 160 -16.67 7.61 0.06
N LYS A 161 -17.36 7.93 -1.03
CA LYS A 161 -18.85 7.98 -1.08
C LYS A 161 -19.48 6.64 -0.69
N VAL A 162 -18.94 5.52 -1.16
CA VAL A 162 -19.47 4.19 -0.87
C VAL A 162 -19.22 3.79 0.59
N ASN A 163 -18.03 4.06 1.12
CA ASN A 163 -17.67 3.59 2.45
C ASN A 163 -18.14 4.52 3.57
N SER A 164 -18.26 5.83 3.32
CA SER A 164 -18.81 6.77 4.32
C SER A 164 -20.28 6.47 4.68
N LYS A 165 -21.04 5.90 3.75
CA LYS A 165 -22.44 5.47 4.00
C LYS A 165 -22.55 4.29 4.97
N LYS A 166 -21.49 3.50 5.12
CA LYS A 166 -21.47 2.28 5.97
C LYS A 166 -21.18 2.59 7.45
N VAL A 167 -20.81 3.82 7.77
CA VAL A 167 -20.32 4.21 9.09
C VAL A 167 -21.13 5.35 9.64
N LYS A 168 -21.55 5.27 10.90
CA LYS A 168 -22.30 6.36 11.57
C LYS A 168 -21.43 7.61 11.74
N GLY A 169 -22.06 8.78 11.72
CA GLY A 169 -21.45 10.08 11.92
C GLY A 169 -20.81 10.69 10.66
N LYS A 170 -20.66 12.03 10.68
CA LYS A 170 -20.09 12.79 9.56
C LYS A 170 -18.62 12.44 9.36
N LYS A 171 -18.24 12.08 8.15
CA LYS A 171 -16.87 11.83 7.73
C LYS A 171 -16.40 12.92 6.77
N VAL A 172 -15.15 13.34 6.92
CA VAL A 172 -14.53 14.32 6.03
C VAL A 172 -13.57 13.59 5.10
N MET A 173 -13.72 13.82 3.80
CA MET A 173 -12.84 13.26 2.79
C MET A 173 -11.48 13.96 2.83
N LEU A 174 -10.40 13.20 2.79
CA LEU A 174 -9.06 13.76 2.57
C LEU A 174 -8.95 14.29 1.12
N ASP A 175 -7.88 15.04 0.85
CA ASP A 175 -7.53 15.43 -0.52
C ASP A 175 -7.53 14.23 -1.47
N THR A 176 -7.74 14.45 -2.76
CA THR A 176 -7.84 13.39 -3.76
C THR A 176 -6.51 12.90 -4.31
N SER A 177 -5.38 13.49 -3.89
CA SER A 177 -4.04 13.13 -4.37
C SER A 177 -3.58 11.77 -3.84
N PRO A 178 -2.96 10.91 -4.66
CA PRO A 178 -2.39 9.65 -4.20
C PRO A 178 -1.24 9.88 -3.22
N ARG A 179 -1.02 8.93 -2.32
CA ARG A 179 0.16 8.90 -1.42
C ARG A 179 1.26 8.01 -1.95
N VAL A 180 0.93 7.19 -2.94
CA VAL A 180 1.87 6.27 -3.60
C VAL A 180 1.58 6.26 -5.10
N VAL A 181 2.62 6.49 -5.90
CA VAL A 181 2.59 6.40 -7.35
C VAL A 181 3.57 5.33 -7.79
N LEU A 182 3.06 4.25 -8.36
CA LEU A 182 3.87 3.16 -8.92
C LEU A 182 3.95 3.33 -10.43
N VAL A 183 5.16 3.47 -10.95
CA VAL A 183 5.42 3.62 -12.38
C VAL A 183 6.12 2.36 -12.87
N GLN A 184 5.44 1.56 -13.70
CA GLN A 184 6.00 0.31 -14.21
C GLN A 184 7.27 0.56 -15.03
N ASN A 185 8.28 -0.29 -14.83
CA ASN A 185 9.65 -0.19 -15.35
C ASN A 185 10.48 1.01 -14.85
N VAL A 186 9.94 1.86 -13.97
CA VAL A 186 10.67 2.99 -13.38
C VAL A 186 10.85 2.80 -11.87
N GLY A 187 9.76 2.74 -11.09
CA GLY A 187 9.85 2.64 -9.64
C GLY A 187 8.64 3.22 -8.91
N MET A 188 8.85 3.58 -7.66
CA MET A 188 7.84 4.13 -6.77
C MET A 188 8.17 5.56 -6.37
N PHE A 189 7.17 6.43 -6.44
CA PHE A 189 7.19 7.75 -5.79
C PHE A 189 6.20 7.71 -4.61
N SER A 190 6.71 7.82 -3.40
CA SER A 190 5.90 8.00 -2.21
C SER A 190 5.75 9.49 -1.90
N VAL A 191 4.60 9.88 -1.36
CA VAL A 191 4.12 11.26 -1.32
C VAL A 191 3.75 11.64 0.11
N GLY A 192 4.19 12.80 0.55
CA GLY A 192 3.85 13.37 1.85
C GLY A 192 3.78 14.89 1.83
N LYS A 193 3.30 15.50 2.91
CA LYS A 193 3.37 16.95 3.12
C LYS A 193 4.80 17.41 3.39
N ASP A 194 5.60 16.53 3.91
CA ASP A 194 7.03 16.67 4.22
C ASP A 194 7.78 15.39 3.86
N LEU A 195 9.12 15.43 3.96
CA LEU A 195 9.97 14.30 3.64
C LEU A 195 9.76 13.11 4.58
N GLY A 196 9.50 13.35 5.87
CA GLY A 196 9.22 12.30 6.86
C GLY A 196 7.97 11.52 6.49
N SER A 197 6.87 12.23 6.22
CA SER A 197 5.61 11.61 5.76
C SER A 197 5.75 10.85 4.45
N ALA A 198 6.53 11.38 3.49
CA ALA A 198 6.81 10.69 2.24
C ALA A 198 7.62 9.41 2.46
N LYS A 199 8.63 9.42 3.33
CA LYS A 199 9.42 8.23 3.70
C LYS A 199 8.54 7.17 4.36
N ILE A 200 7.70 7.54 5.33
CA ILE A 200 6.76 6.63 6.00
C ILE A 200 5.83 5.95 4.98
N ALA A 201 5.25 6.72 4.06
CA ALA A 201 4.41 6.14 3.00
C ALA A 201 5.19 5.14 2.12
N GLY A 202 6.46 5.40 1.87
CA GLY A 202 7.37 4.49 1.17
C GLY A 202 7.62 3.19 1.95
N ASP A 203 7.96 3.28 3.23
CA ASP A 203 8.24 2.12 4.11
C ASP A 203 7.02 1.20 4.21
N LEU A 204 5.84 1.78 4.42
CA LEU A 204 4.58 1.03 4.48
C LEU A 204 4.25 0.36 3.15
N THR A 205 4.53 1.02 2.03
CA THR A 205 4.31 0.43 0.70
C THR A 205 5.27 -0.72 0.42
N GLU A 206 6.53 -0.61 0.83
CA GLU A 206 7.49 -1.72 0.74
C GLU A 206 7.07 -2.92 1.58
N THR A 207 6.58 -2.68 2.79
CA THR A 207 6.03 -3.73 3.65
C THR A 207 4.82 -4.40 3.01
N ASN A 208 3.86 -3.62 2.50
CA ASN A 208 2.71 -4.15 1.76
C ASN A 208 3.14 -4.96 0.53
N ALA A 209 4.13 -4.49 -0.21
CA ALA A 209 4.66 -5.20 -1.38
C ALA A 209 5.26 -6.56 -1.00
N LYS A 210 5.99 -6.64 0.12
CA LYS A 210 6.54 -7.90 0.64
C LYS A 210 5.41 -8.86 1.02
N VAL A 211 4.43 -8.41 1.80
CA VAL A 211 3.30 -9.22 2.24
C VAL A 211 2.54 -9.78 1.03
N ILE A 212 2.13 -8.92 0.09
CA ILE A 212 1.36 -9.33 -1.10
C ILE A 212 2.16 -10.28 -2.00
N SER A 213 3.47 -10.13 -2.06
CA SER A 213 4.34 -10.99 -2.88
C SER A 213 4.64 -12.35 -2.23
N SER A 214 4.35 -12.51 -0.93
CA SER A 214 4.61 -13.74 -0.17
C SER A 214 3.42 -14.71 -0.15
N VAL A 215 2.26 -14.27 -0.58
CA VAL A 215 0.99 -15.02 -0.65
C VAL A 215 0.58 -15.21 -2.10
#